data_1dc2e6065ff55398d6b4192cacbc0b37
#
_entry.id   1dc2e6065ff55398d6b4192cacbc0b37
#
_cell.length_a   1.000
_cell.length_b   1.000
_cell.length_c   1.000
_cell.angle_alpha   90.00
_cell.angle_beta   90.00
_cell.angle_gamma   90.00
#
_symmetry.space_group_name_H-M   'P 1'
#
loop_
_entity.id
_entity.type
_entity.pdbx_description
1 polymer ?
#
loop_
_entity_poly.entity_id
_entity_poly.type
_entity_poly.pdbx_seq_one_letter_code
_entity_poly.pdbx_strand_id
1 'polypeptide(L)'
;MPAHFIEQELSHLKDTGLYRSLSLIQGPQEPKVTVNGKDVILLCSNNYLGLANHSKIKQAAISAIEKYGFGSGASRLVSGNMKLHEELEQRLARFKGTEAALVFNSGYHANIGIISAIVGRGDIIFSDKLNHASITDGCLLSRARLIRYPH
;
A
#
# COMPACT_ATOMS: atom_id res chain seq x y z
N MET A 1 27.92 3.83 20.10
CA MET A 1 27.03 4.75 20.83
C MET A 1 25.64 4.99 20.24
N PRO A 2 25.30 4.75 18.97
CA PRO A 2 23.91 4.91 18.53
C PRO A 2 22.95 3.76 18.91
N ALA A 3 23.44 2.61 19.34
CA ALA A 3 22.57 1.45 19.63
C ALA A 3 21.71 1.58 20.91
N HIS A 4 22.18 2.30 21.89
CA HIS A 4 21.53 2.34 23.20
C HIS A 4 20.12 2.98 23.21
N PHE A 5 19.87 3.99 22.38
CA PHE A 5 18.53 4.59 22.27
C PHE A 5 17.52 3.64 21.60
N ILE A 6 17.97 2.83 20.65
CA ILE A 6 17.11 1.83 19.97
C ILE A 6 16.68 0.76 20.98
N GLU A 7 17.61 0.28 21.80
CA GLU A 7 17.32 -0.73 22.83
C GLU A 7 16.32 -0.18 23.87
N GLN A 8 16.50 1.07 24.30
CA GLN A 8 15.58 1.74 25.21
C GLN A 8 14.18 1.88 24.62
N GLU A 9 14.07 2.30 23.35
CA GLU A 9 12.78 2.44 22.65
C GLU A 9 12.10 1.08 22.48
N LEU A 10 12.85 0.05 22.09
CA LEU A 10 12.32 -1.31 21.96
C LEU A 10 11.81 -1.86 23.31
N SER A 11 12.52 -1.58 24.41
CA SER A 11 12.06 -1.94 25.75
C SER A 11 10.77 -1.22 26.10
N HIS A 12 10.74 0.09 25.88
CA HIS A 12 9.53 0.90 26.11
C HIS A 12 8.32 0.40 25.33
N LEU A 13 8.49 0.05 24.05
CA LEU A 13 7.42 -0.53 23.23
C LEU A 13 6.92 -1.87 23.79
N LYS A 14 7.80 -2.70 24.32
CA LYS A 14 7.43 -3.97 24.96
C LYS A 14 6.68 -3.74 26.27
N ASP A 15 7.18 -2.86 27.12
CA ASP A 15 6.62 -2.54 28.43
C ASP A 15 5.24 -1.90 28.32
N THR A 16 5.01 -1.13 27.26
CA THR A 16 3.72 -0.49 26.96
C THR A 16 2.76 -1.36 26.14
N GLY A 17 3.16 -2.57 25.75
CA GLY A 17 2.35 -3.47 24.91
C GLY A 17 2.19 -3.01 23.46
N LEU A 18 3.00 -2.07 23.00
CA LEU A 18 2.96 -1.52 21.62
C LEU A 18 3.91 -2.23 20.67
N TYR A 19 4.77 -3.11 21.19
CA TYR A 19 5.68 -3.89 20.36
C TYR A 19 4.91 -4.86 19.47
N ARG A 20 5.15 -4.78 18.16
CA ARG A 20 4.50 -5.65 17.17
C ARG A 20 5.49 -6.64 16.59
N SER A 21 5.12 -7.91 16.56
CA SER A 21 5.85 -8.97 15.85
C SER A 21 5.11 -9.37 14.59
N LEU A 22 5.87 -9.73 13.55
CA LEU A 22 5.31 -10.23 12.30
C LEU A 22 5.00 -11.73 12.45
N SER A 23 3.81 -12.13 12.01
CA SER A 23 3.45 -13.55 11.89
C SER A 23 3.94 -14.12 10.56
N LEU A 24 4.65 -15.23 10.60
CA LEU A 24 5.12 -15.92 9.40
C LEU A 24 3.99 -16.76 8.82
N ILE A 25 3.57 -16.40 7.59
CA ILE A 25 2.63 -17.20 6.81
C ILE A 25 3.44 -18.03 5.81
N GLN A 26 3.19 -19.33 5.79
CA GLN A 26 3.83 -20.29 4.89
C GLN A 26 2.88 -20.65 3.75
N GLY A 27 3.39 -20.66 2.52
CA GLY A 27 2.62 -20.97 1.33
C GLY A 27 1.81 -19.79 0.75
N PRO A 28 0.90 -20.08 -0.19
CA PRO A 28 0.10 -19.05 -0.85
C PRO A 28 -0.98 -18.48 0.07
N GLN A 29 -1.45 -17.27 -0.26
CA GLN A 29 -2.55 -16.62 0.46
C GLN A 29 -3.89 -17.27 0.07
N GLU A 30 -4.43 -18.06 0.98
CA GLU A 30 -5.69 -18.80 0.82
C GLU A 30 -6.55 -18.68 2.09
N PRO A 31 -7.83 -19.10 2.08
CA PRO A 31 -8.66 -19.09 3.29
C PRO A 31 -8.10 -19.94 4.45
N LYS A 32 -7.33 -20.98 4.12
CA LYS A 32 -6.57 -21.80 5.08
C LYS A 32 -5.10 -21.59 4.81
N VAL A 33 -4.34 -21.22 5.82
CA VAL A 33 -2.90 -20.95 5.75
C VAL A 33 -2.20 -21.54 6.95
N THR A 34 -0.91 -21.81 6.81
CA THR A 34 -0.05 -22.19 7.93
C THR A 34 0.61 -20.92 8.50
N VAL A 35 0.35 -20.59 9.76
CA VAL A 35 0.94 -19.45 10.47
C VAL A 35 1.81 -19.98 11.60
N ASN A 36 3.11 -19.67 11.57
CA ASN A 36 4.07 -20.12 12.58
C ASN A 36 4.01 -21.65 12.80
N GLY A 37 3.83 -22.42 11.71
CA GLY A 37 3.73 -23.89 11.74
C GLY A 37 2.39 -24.47 12.15
N LYS A 38 1.34 -23.67 12.31
CA LYS A 38 -0.02 -24.11 12.66
C LYS A 38 -1.01 -23.75 11.55
N ASP A 39 -1.87 -24.70 11.20
CA ASP A 39 -2.95 -24.44 10.24
C ASP A 39 -4.07 -23.64 10.87
N VAL A 40 -4.44 -22.54 10.23
CA VAL A 40 -5.46 -21.61 10.69
C VAL A 40 -6.38 -21.17 9.55
N ILE A 41 -7.59 -20.72 9.89
CA ILE A 41 -8.49 -20.01 8.97
C ILE A 41 -8.14 -18.52 9.02
N LEU A 42 -7.80 -17.93 7.86
CA LEU A 42 -7.39 -16.54 7.73
C LEU A 42 -8.62 -15.66 7.53
N LEU A 43 -9.05 -14.92 8.58
CA LEU A 43 -10.20 -14.02 8.53
C LEU A 43 -9.80 -12.53 8.34
N CYS A 44 -8.51 -12.21 8.41
CA CYS A 44 -7.99 -10.83 8.33
C CYS A 44 -7.30 -10.52 6.99
N SER A 45 -7.73 -11.15 5.89
CA SER A 45 -7.15 -10.96 4.57
C SER A 45 -7.96 -9.96 3.75
N ASN A 46 -7.26 -9.15 2.92
CA ASN A 46 -7.88 -8.33 1.88
C ASN A 46 -8.12 -9.10 0.57
N ASN A 47 -7.81 -10.39 0.52
CA ASN A 47 -7.99 -11.26 -0.64
C ASN A 47 -9.45 -11.72 -0.79
N TYR A 48 -10.41 -10.80 -0.73
CA TYR A 48 -11.86 -11.07 -0.72
C TYR A 48 -12.34 -11.91 -1.91
N LEU A 49 -11.73 -11.76 -3.08
CA LEU A 49 -12.08 -12.48 -4.30
C LEU A 49 -11.24 -13.73 -4.53
N GLY A 50 -10.31 -14.09 -3.64
CA GLY A 50 -9.42 -15.23 -3.79
C GLY A 50 -8.45 -15.12 -4.97
N LEU A 51 -8.15 -13.92 -5.43
CA LEU A 51 -7.36 -13.71 -6.65
C LEU A 51 -5.84 -13.77 -6.43
N ALA A 52 -5.37 -13.66 -5.18
CA ALA A 52 -3.93 -13.60 -4.90
C ALA A 52 -3.16 -14.86 -5.36
N ASN A 53 -3.80 -16.03 -5.38
CA ASN A 53 -3.22 -17.29 -5.86
C ASN A 53 -3.90 -17.85 -7.12
N HIS A 54 -4.70 -17.05 -7.83
CA HIS A 54 -5.48 -17.53 -8.96
C HIS A 54 -4.58 -17.92 -10.15
N SER A 55 -4.78 -19.11 -10.72
CA SER A 55 -3.91 -19.69 -11.76
C SER A 55 -3.77 -18.79 -13.00
N LYS A 56 -4.85 -18.20 -13.49
CA LYS A 56 -4.82 -17.29 -14.64
C LYS A 56 -3.99 -16.03 -14.37
N ILE A 57 -4.02 -15.50 -13.13
CA ILE A 57 -3.23 -14.33 -12.76
C ILE A 57 -1.75 -14.70 -12.70
N LYS A 58 -1.40 -15.85 -12.10
CA LYS A 58 -0.03 -16.36 -12.09
C LYS A 58 0.51 -16.55 -13.51
N GLN A 59 -0.27 -17.17 -14.38
CA GLN A 59 0.13 -17.38 -15.78
C GLN A 59 0.35 -16.08 -16.53
N ALA A 60 -0.54 -15.10 -16.34
CA ALA A 60 -0.40 -13.77 -16.94
C ALA A 60 0.87 -13.05 -16.44
N ALA A 61 1.18 -13.17 -15.14
CA ALA A 61 2.41 -12.61 -14.56
C ALA A 61 3.67 -13.28 -15.14
N ILE A 62 3.69 -14.61 -15.27
CA ILE A 62 4.81 -15.34 -15.86
C ILE A 62 5.03 -14.87 -17.32
N SER A 63 3.97 -14.85 -18.14
CA SER A 63 4.07 -14.40 -19.52
C SER A 63 4.50 -12.94 -19.67
N ALA A 64 4.10 -12.08 -18.71
CA ALA A 64 4.56 -10.70 -18.67
C ALA A 64 6.05 -10.58 -18.32
N ILE A 65 6.53 -11.37 -17.36
CA ILE A 65 7.95 -11.42 -16.99
C ILE A 65 8.81 -11.91 -18.17
N GLU A 66 8.39 -12.97 -18.85
CA GLU A 66 9.08 -13.49 -20.04
C GLU A 66 9.20 -12.45 -21.15
N LYS A 67 8.16 -11.63 -21.34
CA LYS A 67 8.11 -10.65 -22.42
C LYS A 67 8.75 -9.31 -22.10
N TYR A 68 8.61 -8.83 -20.86
CA TYR A 68 8.97 -7.46 -20.47
C TYR A 68 10.08 -7.41 -19.42
N GLY A 69 10.49 -8.54 -18.86
CA GLY A 69 11.41 -8.60 -17.73
C GLY A 69 10.69 -8.40 -16.39
N PHE A 70 11.46 -8.46 -15.31
CA PHE A 70 10.92 -8.43 -13.94
C PHE A 70 10.59 -7.02 -13.42
N GLY A 71 11.33 -6.01 -13.86
CA GLY A 71 11.19 -4.65 -13.32
C GLY A 71 11.35 -3.56 -14.36
N SER A 72 10.96 -2.36 -14.00
CA SER A 72 11.00 -1.19 -14.89
C SER A 72 12.38 -0.50 -14.97
N GLY A 73 13.29 -0.83 -14.07
CA GLY A 73 14.68 -0.33 -14.06
C GLY A 73 14.86 1.14 -13.71
N ALA A 74 13.79 1.94 -13.67
CA ALA A 74 13.82 3.37 -13.35
C ALA A 74 12.47 3.88 -12.83
N SER A 75 12.42 5.14 -12.40
CA SER A 75 11.17 5.81 -12.12
C SER A 75 10.37 6.05 -13.41
N ARG A 76 9.04 6.12 -13.30
CA ARG A 76 8.14 6.34 -14.44
C ARG A 76 8.42 7.65 -15.17
N LEU A 77 8.86 8.70 -14.47
CA LEU A 77 9.17 9.99 -15.07
C LEU A 77 10.46 9.99 -15.92
N VAL A 78 11.32 8.99 -15.76
CA VAL A 78 12.56 8.91 -16.52
C VAL A 78 12.43 7.91 -17.66
N SER A 79 12.58 6.62 -17.38
CA SER A 79 12.51 5.55 -18.38
C SER A 79 11.73 4.31 -17.91
N GLY A 80 11.10 4.38 -16.74
CA GLY A 80 10.38 3.25 -16.15
C GLY A 80 8.89 3.20 -16.44
N ASN A 81 8.34 4.08 -17.31
CA ASN A 81 6.95 4.01 -17.72
C ASN A 81 6.78 3.00 -18.86
N MET A 82 6.44 1.78 -18.50
CA MET A 82 6.29 0.69 -19.45
C MET A 82 4.86 0.62 -20.00
N LYS A 83 4.70 -0.03 -21.15
CA LYS A 83 3.40 -0.28 -21.79
C LYS A 83 2.37 -0.90 -20.84
N LEU A 84 2.78 -1.80 -19.96
CA LEU A 84 1.90 -2.44 -18.99
C LEU A 84 1.30 -1.45 -17.97
N HIS A 85 2.00 -0.39 -17.60
CA HIS A 85 1.46 0.65 -16.73
C HIS A 85 0.30 1.39 -17.42
N GLU A 86 0.50 1.81 -18.66
CA GLU A 86 -0.51 2.54 -19.44
C GLU A 86 -1.73 1.67 -19.76
N GLU A 87 -1.52 0.41 -20.15
CA GLU A 87 -2.62 -0.52 -20.40
C GLU A 87 -3.46 -0.77 -19.13
N LEU A 88 -2.81 -0.89 -17.96
CA LEU A 88 -3.50 -1.04 -16.69
C LEU A 88 -4.31 0.21 -16.35
N GLU A 89 -3.72 1.39 -16.48
CA GLU A 89 -4.38 2.67 -16.20
C GLU A 89 -5.60 2.89 -17.10
N GLN A 90 -5.47 2.62 -18.39
CA GLN A 90 -6.58 2.68 -19.33
C GLN A 90 -7.71 1.68 -19.00
N ARG A 91 -7.36 0.47 -18.58
CA ARG A 91 -8.36 -0.54 -18.17
C ARG A 91 -9.07 -0.13 -16.88
N LEU A 92 -8.33 0.41 -15.92
CA LEU A 92 -8.90 0.91 -14.66
C LEU A 92 -9.82 2.10 -14.89
N ALA A 93 -9.43 3.06 -15.75
CA ALA A 93 -10.26 4.19 -16.12
C ALA A 93 -11.58 3.73 -16.74
N ARG A 94 -11.53 2.81 -17.73
CA ARG A 94 -12.73 2.23 -18.34
C ARG A 94 -13.60 1.48 -17.32
N PHE A 95 -12.98 0.68 -16.46
CA PHE A 95 -13.71 -0.08 -15.43
C PHE A 95 -14.43 0.81 -14.42
N LYS A 96 -13.82 1.93 -14.06
CA LYS A 96 -14.38 2.92 -13.13
C LYS A 96 -15.29 3.97 -13.79
N GLY A 97 -15.30 4.06 -15.11
CA GLY A 97 -16.03 5.09 -15.84
C GLY A 97 -15.44 6.49 -15.64
N THR A 98 -14.13 6.60 -15.48
CA THR A 98 -13.40 7.87 -15.31
C THR A 98 -12.59 8.18 -16.58
N GLU A 99 -12.23 9.46 -16.80
CA GLU A 99 -11.43 9.89 -17.95
C GLU A 99 -10.02 9.30 -17.90
N ALA A 100 -9.44 9.17 -16.72
CA ALA A 100 -8.10 8.66 -16.51
C ALA A 100 -7.98 7.90 -15.17
N ALA A 101 -6.90 7.13 -15.04
CA ALA A 101 -6.46 6.52 -13.79
C ALA A 101 -4.94 6.64 -13.69
N LEU A 102 -4.42 6.68 -12.49
CA LEU A 102 -2.99 6.66 -12.20
C LEU A 102 -2.69 5.57 -11.18
N VAL A 103 -1.72 4.71 -11.48
CA VAL A 103 -1.29 3.61 -10.61
C VAL A 103 -0.09 4.03 -9.77
N PHE A 104 -0.16 3.74 -8.47
CA PHE A 104 0.91 3.92 -7.50
C PHE A 104 1.39 2.58 -6.95
N ASN A 105 2.61 2.53 -6.43
CA ASN A 105 3.21 1.31 -5.87
C ASN A 105 2.47 0.80 -4.61
N SER A 106 1.76 1.67 -3.91
CA SER A 106 0.94 1.31 -2.76
C SER A 106 -0.15 2.35 -2.51
N GLY A 107 -1.18 2.00 -1.74
CA GLY A 107 -2.20 2.94 -1.28
C GLY A 107 -1.63 4.07 -0.42
N TYR A 108 -0.54 3.81 0.32
CA TYR A 108 0.19 4.84 1.07
C TYR A 108 0.74 5.92 0.13
N HIS A 109 1.46 5.52 -0.93
CA HIS A 109 1.98 6.46 -1.93
C HIS A 109 0.86 7.18 -2.69
N ALA A 110 -0.25 6.50 -2.97
CA ALA A 110 -1.41 7.14 -3.60
C ALA A 110 -1.98 8.26 -2.74
N ASN A 111 -2.24 8.00 -1.46
CA ASN A 111 -2.78 9.00 -0.54
C ASN A 111 -1.84 10.20 -0.37
N ILE A 112 -0.54 9.97 -0.17
CA ILE A 112 0.44 11.04 -0.06
C ILE A 112 0.54 11.83 -1.37
N GLY A 113 0.66 11.14 -2.50
CA GLY A 113 0.84 11.77 -3.80
C GLY A 113 -0.37 12.62 -4.21
N ILE A 114 -1.59 12.09 -4.04
CA ILE A 114 -2.82 12.79 -4.42
C ILE A 114 -3.02 14.02 -3.51
N ILE A 115 -3.02 13.82 -2.19
CA ILE A 115 -3.35 14.91 -1.25
C ILE A 115 -2.36 16.06 -1.40
N SER A 116 -1.06 15.77 -1.44
CA SER A 116 -0.04 16.82 -1.58
C SER A 116 -0.01 17.50 -2.96
N ALA A 117 -0.63 16.88 -3.98
CA ALA A 117 -0.71 17.45 -5.32
C ALA A 117 -1.92 18.40 -5.50
N ILE A 118 -3.04 18.14 -4.79
CA ILE A 118 -4.29 18.89 -5.00
C ILE A 118 -4.57 19.96 -3.97
N VAL A 119 -3.89 19.93 -2.82
CA VAL A 119 -4.02 20.94 -1.75
C VAL A 119 -2.66 21.37 -1.24
N GLY A 120 -2.56 22.61 -0.74
CA GLY A 120 -1.32 23.22 -0.27
C GLY A 120 -1.50 24.30 0.79
N ARG A 121 -0.50 25.15 0.95
CA ARG A 121 -0.57 26.29 1.87
C ARG A 121 -1.75 27.20 1.52
N GLY A 122 -2.55 27.56 2.52
CA GLY A 122 -3.75 28.37 2.35
C GLY A 122 -5.03 27.56 2.27
N ASP A 123 -4.94 26.27 1.98
CA ASP A 123 -6.09 25.37 1.95
C ASP A 123 -6.41 24.78 3.33
N ILE A 124 -7.62 24.29 3.50
CA ILE A 124 -8.10 23.61 4.73
C ILE A 124 -8.57 22.22 4.35
N ILE A 125 -8.09 21.22 5.12
CA ILE A 125 -8.51 19.82 5.00
C ILE A 125 -9.32 19.47 6.26
N PHE A 126 -10.55 19.01 6.08
CA PHE A 126 -11.33 18.37 7.14
C PHE A 126 -11.13 16.86 7.07
N SER A 127 -10.65 16.26 8.15
CA SER A 127 -10.30 14.84 8.21
C SER A 127 -10.94 14.17 9.42
N ASP A 128 -11.54 13.02 9.19
CA ASP A 128 -12.00 12.14 10.26
C ASP A 128 -10.82 11.65 11.10
N LYS A 129 -11.02 11.54 12.44
CA LYS A 129 -9.99 11.06 13.36
C LYS A 129 -9.55 9.62 13.12
N LEU A 130 -10.42 8.77 12.54
CA LEU A 130 -10.16 7.36 12.26
C LEU A 130 -9.60 7.12 10.84
N ASN A 131 -9.36 8.17 10.06
CA ASN A 131 -8.71 8.01 8.77
C ASN A 131 -7.37 7.29 8.89
N HIS A 132 -7.06 6.48 7.87
CA HIS A 132 -5.79 5.77 7.79
C HIS A 132 -4.60 6.73 7.92
N ALA A 133 -3.53 6.29 8.57
CA ALA A 133 -2.33 7.10 8.84
C ALA A 133 -1.77 7.79 7.58
N SER A 134 -1.76 7.11 6.44
CA SER A 134 -1.28 7.67 5.16
C SER A 134 -2.07 8.90 4.68
N ILE A 135 -3.36 9.01 5.02
CA ILE A 135 -4.16 10.20 4.73
C ILE A 135 -3.69 11.35 5.62
N THR A 136 -3.49 11.09 6.90
CA THR A 136 -2.93 12.07 7.83
C THR A 136 -1.55 12.55 7.36
N ASP A 137 -0.68 11.63 6.97
CA ASP A 137 0.66 11.95 6.49
C ASP A 137 0.61 12.79 5.20
N GLY A 138 -0.28 12.45 4.26
CA GLY A 138 -0.53 13.26 3.06
C GLY A 138 -1.01 14.68 3.40
N CYS A 139 -1.92 14.81 4.38
CA CYS A 139 -2.37 16.12 4.85
C CYS A 139 -1.23 16.95 5.44
N LEU A 140 -0.37 16.36 6.25
CA LEU A 140 0.79 17.05 6.84
C LEU A 140 1.79 17.47 5.76
N LEU A 141 2.09 16.60 4.80
CA LEU A 141 2.99 16.88 3.69
C LEU A 141 2.48 17.98 2.76
N SER A 142 1.17 18.09 2.57
CA SER A 142 0.56 19.15 1.75
C SER A 142 0.77 20.55 2.32
N ARG A 143 1.06 20.67 3.62
CA ARG A 143 1.16 21.95 4.37
C ARG A 143 -0.16 22.72 4.44
N ALA A 144 -1.27 22.13 4.05
CA ALA A 144 -2.60 22.67 4.29
C ALA A 144 -2.95 22.61 5.79
N ARG A 145 -3.89 23.46 6.23
CA ARG A 145 -4.39 23.42 7.61
C ARG A 145 -5.28 22.19 7.82
N LEU A 146 -4.83 21.26 8.65
CA LEU A 146 -5.59 20.06 9.00
C LEU A 146 -6.52 20.32 10.19
N ILE A 147 -7.83 20.11 10.00
CA ILE A 147 -8.85 20.14 11.05
C ILE A 147 -9.42 18.73 11.18
N ARG A 148 -9.21 18.11 12.35
CA ARG A 148 -9.75 16.78 12.64
C ARG A 148 -11.07 16.88 13.38
N TYR A 149 -12.07 16.11 12.93
CA TYR A 149 -13.34 15.96 13.59
C TYR A 149 -13.52 14.53 14.15
N PRO A 150 -14.35 14.36 15.20
CA PRO A 150 -14.72 13.04 15.72
C PRO A 150 -15.44 12.22 14.65
N HIS A 151 -15.24 10.90 14.71
CA HIS A 151 -15.93 9.94 13.85
C HIS A 151 -17.41 9.86 14.20
#